data_90c627b76d59240fb2335f98a6ecbd94
#
_entry.id   90c627b76d59240fb2335f98a6ecbd94
#
_cell.length_a   1.000
_cell.length_b   1.000
_cell.length_c   1.000
_cell.angle_alpha   90.00
_cell.angle_beta   90.00
_cell.angle_gamma   90.00
#
_symmetry.space_group_name_H-M   'P 1'
#
loop_
_entity.id
_entity.type
_entity.pdbx_description
1 polymer ?
#
loop_
_entity_poly.entity_id
_entity_poly.type
_entity_poly.pdbx_seq_one_letter_code
_entity_poly.pdbx_strand_id
1 'polypeptide(L)'
;MVSVLSRARSLTRAVSATVAVAALLATTACSSPSPDSSAGGEAPPRDRELRIAVQAQPASLDPAQLAEGQQSYIWASIFDTLLTIDNEGKVQPNAAESWSYSEDLRTLTLKLRSDLKFSGGDPVTAKDVAGTLERTRSTPGQQQSKLARVTSVSAPDDSTVVIQLSEPEPSLTNYLAQATGVIGDPDTLAAETTKLRPAGSGPYILSDATVDGTEYVLERRDDHWNSKAFPFKTVKVRVIADRTAQFNALQAGEINAGLVQPPQRKQAEAAGFTIKEVDATAALVLILADRKGELVPALADVKVRQAINMAFDREQVVKALMQGLGRPTVQVFNPNGDAYNSELEGTYDFDPEKARKLLAEAGYPDGFSMTMPSTVISGSYEPVITQALADIGIKVTWEPVPPQNTAASVSSRKYPAVLWFSGLNAAGREIGDMYTPQAFLNPFKWQDPEFDKLLQDVANEADEEAQADLYKKVSEYTVKQALNAPIAYTGTLWATAPGVEYLPKVNVLPTIRTFGVTGG
;
A
#
# COMPACT_ATOMS: atom_id res chain seq x y z
N MET A 1 -2.91 -20.04 -61.18
CA MET A 1 -1.90 -19.68 -62.20
C MET A 1 -0.59 -19.44 -61.45
N VAL A 2 0.27 -20.41 -61.64
CA VAL A 2 1.72 -20.38 -61.93
C VAL A 2 2.55 -19.80 -60.76
N SER A 3 3.18 -20.64 -59.88
CA SER A 3 4.35 -21.53 -60.08
C SER A 3 5.63 -20.75 -60.49
N VAL A 4 6.71 -20.85 -59.64
CA VAL A 4 7.97 -21.58 -59.93
C VAL A 4 8.98 -21.25 -58.81
N LEU A 5 9.36 -22.16 -58.00
CA LEU A 5 10.55 -22.97 -57.76
C LEU A 5 11.88 -22.52 -58.41
N SER A 6 12.98 -22.46 -57.63
CA SER A 6 14.24 -23.21 -57.83
C SER A 6 15.32 -22.75 -56.84
N ARG A 7 15.82 -23.65 -55.97
CA ARG A 7 17.05 -24.48 -56.05
C ARG A 7 18.37 -23.67 -56.04
N ALA A 8 19.14 -23.74 -54.99
CA ALA A 8 20.08 -24.76 -54.45
C ALA A 8 21.52 -24.70 -55.04
N ARG A 9 22.50 -24.75 -54.14
CA ARG A 9 23.77 -25.53 -54.09
C ARG A 9 24.93 -24.74 -53.52
N SER A 10 25.30 -25.08 -52.31
CA SER A 10 26.52 -25.77 -51.83
C SER A 10 27.84 -25.48 -52.58
N LEU A 11 28.87 -25.09 -51.80
CA LEU A 11 30.24 -25.66 -51.98
C LEU A 11 31.10 -25.36 -50.72
N THR A 12 31.54 -26.43 -50.15
CA THR A 12 32.59 -26.66 -49.15
C THR A 12 33.97 -26.25 -49.68
N ARG A 13 34.86 -25.73 -48.85
CA ARG A 13 36.29 -26.05 -48.86
C ARG A 13 36.93 -25.78 -47.50
N ALA A 14 37.41 -26.83 -46.92
CA ALA A 14 38.35 -26.89 -45.81
C ALA A 14 39.79 -26.67 -46.34
N VAL A 15 40.61 -25.98 -45.58
CA VAL A 15 42.08 -26.14 -45.64
C VAL A 15 42.61 -26.12 -44.21
N SER A 16 43.17 -27.23 -43.79
CA SER A 16 44.02 -27.41 -42.61
C SER A 16 45.45 -27.02 -42.96
N ALA A 17 46.18 -26.43 -42.01
CA ALA A 17 47.65 -26.50 -42.00
C ALA A 17 48.15 -26.34 -40.57
N THR A 18 49.00 -27.27 -40.20
CA THR A 18 49.60 -27.64 -38.94
C THR A 18 51.01 -27.07 -38.76
N VAL A 19 51.49 -27.02 -37.46
CA VAL A 19 52.89 -27.14 -36.99
C VAL A 19 53.70 -25.82 -36.98
N ALA A 20 54.40 -25.42 -35.90
CA ALA A 20 55.43 -26.14 -35.16
C ALA A 20 55.79 -25.48 -33.79
N VAL A 21 56.26 -26.32 -32.90
CA VAL A 21 56.87 -26.09 -31.59
C VAL A 21 58.29 -25.52 -31.71
N ALA A 22 58.64 -24.55 -30.80
CA ALA A 22 60.02 -24.43 -30.35
C ALA A 22 60.04 -23.88 -28.92
N ALA A 23 60.53 -24.70 -27.99
CA ALA A 23 60.84 -24.33 -26.62
C ALA A 23 62.24 -23.70 -26.58
N LEU A 24 62.43 -22.65 -25.81
CA LEU A 24 63.74 -22.21 -25.30
C LEU A 24 63.58 -21.65 -23.88
N LEU A 25 64.16 -22.35 -22.94
CA LEU A 25 64.35 -21.93 -21.55
C LEU A 25 65.41 -20.84 -21.47
N ALA A 26 65.09 -19.75 -20.78
CA ALA A 26 66.11 -18.86 -20.21
C ALA A 26 65.57 -18.35 -18.86
N THR A 27 66.19 -18.79 -17.79
CA THR A 27 66.02 -18.33 -16.41
C THR A 27 66.70 -16.97 -16.23
N THR A 28 65.92 -15.96 -15.87
CA THR A 28 66.46 -14.77 -15.14
C THR A 28 65.44 -14.37 -14.08
N ALA A 29 65.89 -14.51 -12.84
CA ALA A 29 65.17 -14.00 -11.68
C ALA A 29 65.22 -12.45 -11.69
N CYS A 30 64.04 -11.84 -11.78
CA CYS A 30 63.85 -10.46 -11.37
C CYS A 30 62.57 -10.40 -10.53
N SER A 31 62.71 -10.03 -9.30
CA SER A 31 61.69 -9.72 -8.34
C SER A 31 60.75 -8.63 -8.92
N SER A 32 59.56 -9.04 -9.32
CA SER A 32 58.46 -8.10 -9.58
C SER A 32 57.71 -7.89 -8.28
N PRO A 33 57.34 -6.67 -7.95
CA PRO A 33 56.43 -6.39 -6.85
C PRO A 33 55.08 -7.03 -7.23
N SER A 34 54.50 -7.83 -6.35
CA SER A 34 53.10 -8.26 -6.41
C SER A 34 52.21 -7.08 -6.63
N PRO A 35 51.24 -7.13 -7.58
CA PRO A 35 50.16 -6.14 -7.53
C PRO A 35 49.46 -6.38 -6.18
N ASP A 36 49.50 -5.38 -5.34
CA ASP A 36 48.59 -5.23 -4.23
C ASP A 36 47.19 -5.60 -4.78
N SER A 37 46.69 -6.75 -4.37
CA SER A 37 45.26 -6.97 -4.33
C SER A 37 44.73 -5.92 -3.38
N SER A 38 44.42 -4.74 -3.92
CA SER A 38 43.51 -3.83 -3.26
C SER A 38 42.29 -4.66 -2.95
N ALA A 39 42.23 -5.18 -1.72
CA ALA A 39 40.99 -5.61 -1.13
C ALA A 39 40.01 -4.47 -1.43
N GLY A 40 39.06 -4.72 -2.32
CA GLY A 40 37.92 -3.86 -2.49
C GLY A 40 37.29 -3.82 -1.11
N GLY A 41 37.62 -2.82 -0.32
CA GLY A 41 36.94 -2.58 0.93
C GLY A 41 35.48 -2.45 0.58
N GLU A 42 34.67 -3.35 1.14
CA GLU A 42 33.22 -3.27 1.03
C GLU A 42 32.85 -1.83 1.46
N ALA A 43 32.19 -1.09 0.56
CA ALA A 43 31.78 0.30 0.85
C ALA A 43 31.05 0.31 2.20
N PRO A 44 31.28 1.34 3.05
CA PRO A 44 30.61 1.41 4.33
C PRO A 44 29.12 1.16 4.13
N PRO A 45 28.42 0.49 5.06
CA PRO A 45 27.03 0.10 4.91
C PRO A 45 26.11 1.20 4.39
N ARG A 46 26.39 2.47 4.75
CA ARG A 46 25.61 3.65 4.35
C ARG A 46 25.78 4.10 2.88
N ASP A 47 26.70 3.52 2.13
CA ASP A 47 26.94 3.88 0.72
C ASP A 47 26.39 2.84 -0.27
N ARG A 48 25.66 1.86 0.24
CA ARG A 48 25.02 0.83 -0.59
C ARG A 48 23.85 1.39 -1.39
N GLU A 49 23.53 0.71 -2.48
CA GLU A 49 22.39 1.01 -3.33
C GLU A 49 21.22 0.06 -3.02
N LEU A 50 20.00 0.62 -2.87
CA LEU A 50 18.76 -0.15 -2.85
C LEU A 50 18.15 -0.14 -4.25
N ARG A 51 17.83 -1.30 -4.79
CA ARG A 51 17.12 -1.49 -6.06
C ARG A 51 15.87 -2.29 -5.82
N ILE A 52 14.71 -1.66 -6.05
CA ILE A 52 13.39 -2.28 -5.91
C ILE A 52 12.57 -2.12 -7.19
N ALA A 53 11.44 -2.80 -7.27
CA ALA A 53 10.51 -2.65 -8.38
C ALA A 53 9.10 -2.31 -7.88
N VAL A 54 8.39 -1.51 -8.69
CA VAL A 54 6.95 -1.19 -8.55
C VAL A 54 6.21 -1.63 -9.81
N GLN A 55 4.91 -1.92 -9.70
CA GLN A 55 4.13 -2.41 -10.84
C GLN A 55 3.69 -1.31 -11.80
N ALA A 56 3.60 -0.08 -11.33
CA ALA A 56 3.17 1.06 -12.14
C ALA A 56 3.94 2.32 -11.75
N GLN A 57 4.20 3.17 -12.74
CA GLN A 57 4.73 4.49 -12.52
C GLN A 57 3.73 5.38 -11.78
N PRO A 58 4.17 6.43 -11.04
CA PRO A 58 3.28 7.49 -10.57
C PRO A 58 2.60 8.17 -11.76
N ALA A 59 1.29 8.40 -11.63
CA ALA A 59 0.57 9.24 -12.61
C ALA A 59 1.00 10.71 -12.50
N SER A 60 1.37 11.13 -11.30
CA SER A 60 1.89 12.46 -10.98
C SER A 60 2.73 12.40 -9.71
N LEU A 61 3.77 13.21 -9.61
CA LEU A 61 4.51 13.50 -8.40
C LEU A 61 4.16 14.88 -7.82
N ASP A 62 3.15 15.55 -8.35
CA ASP A 62 2.59 16.77 -7.76
C ASP A 62 1.93 16.45 -6.41
N PRO A 63 2.30 17.14 -5.31
CA PRO A 63 1.74 16.93 -3.97
C PRO A 63 0.21 16.78 -3.93
N ALA A 64 -0.51 17.61 -4.67
CA ALA A 64 -1.98 17.57 -4.69
C ALA A 64 -2.57 16.35 -5.44
N GLN A 65 -1.76 15.63 -6.22
CA GLN A 65 -2.19 14.54 -7.08
C GLN A 65 -1.50 13.20 -6.77
N LEU A 66 -0.77 13.11 -5.66
CA LEU A 66 -0.09 11.88 -5.26
C LEU A 66 -1.08 10.74 -5.06
N ALA A 67 -0.69 9.56 -5.53
CA ALA A 67 -1.39 8.31 -5.25
C ALA A 67 -0.65 7.53 -4.17
N GLU A 68 -1.40 6.85 -3.32
CA GLU A 68 -0.87 5.96 -2.30
C GLU A 68 -0.55 4.56 -2.87
N GLY A 69 -0.02 3.66 -2.02
CA GLY A 69 0.42 2.34 -2.44
C GLY A 69 1.89 2.32 -2.86
N GLN A 70 2.25 1.50 -3.84
CA GLN A 70 3.67 1.31 -4.25
C GLN A 70 4.36 2.58 -4.75
N GLN A 71 3.62 3.58 -5.23
CA GLN A 71 4.18 4.86 -5.63
C GLN A 71 4.79 5.65 -4.48
N SER A 72 4.41 5.32 -3.24
CA SER A 72 4.97 5.96 -2.05
C SER A 72 6.47 5.67 -1.84
N TYR A 73 7.02 4.59 -2.40
CA TYR A 73 8.48 4.41 -2.43
C TYR A 73 9.21 5.56 -3.12
N ILE A 74 8.55 6.24 -4.07
CA ILE A 74 9.13 7.37 -4.81
C ILE A 74 8.81 8.68 -4.09
N TRP A 75 7.52 9.02 -3.93
CA TRP A 75 7.14 10.33 -3.43
C TRP A 75 7.49 10.54 -1.95
N ALA A 76 7.40 9.51 -1.08
CA ALA A 76 7.81 9.62 0.33
C ALA A 76 9.34 9.64 0.52
N SER A 77 10.11 9.51 -0.58
CA SER A 77 11.55 9.77 -0.59
C SER A 77 11.84 11.24 -0.89
N ILE A 78 10.99 11.90 -1.68
CA ILE A 78 11.16 13.30 -2.13
C ILE A 78 10.56 14.29 -1.13
N PHE A 79 9.48 13.88 -0.46
CA PHE A 79 8.76 14.72 0.48
C PHE A 79 8.78 14.15 1.89
N ASP A 80 9.00 14.99 2.89
CA ASP A 80 8.54 14.68 4.25
C ASP A 80 7.03 14.76 4.31
N THR A 81 6.43 13.93 5.15
CA THR A 81 5.06 14.10 5.63
C THR A 81 5.06 14.87 6.95
N LEU A 82 4.00 15.58 7.26
CA LEU A 82 3.87 16.30 8.53
C LEU A 82 3.98 15.36 9.74
N LEU A 83 3.30 14.22 9.66
CA LEU A 83 3.30 13.17 10.67
C LEU A 83 3.72 11.84 10.03
N THR A 84 3.89 10.79 10.82
CA THR A 84 4.09 9.42 10.32
C THR A 84 3.20 8.45 11.10
N ILE A 85 3.14 7.19 10.67
CA ILE A 85 2.33 6.14 11.31
C ILE A 85 3.24 4.95 11.57
N ASP A 86 3.21 4.39 12.79
CA ASP A 86 3.87 3.12 13.10
C ASP A 86 3.05 1.91 12.64
N ASN A 87 3.57 0.70 12.84
CA ASN A 87 2.85 -0.52 12.43
C ASN A 87 1.70 -0.93 13.35
N GLU A 88 1.50 -0.24 14.46
CA GLU A 88 0.31 -0.36 15.31
C GLU A 88 -0.80 0.59 14.84
N GLY A 89 -0.52 1.41 13.82
CA GLY A 89 -1.47 2.39 13.28
C GLY A 89 -1.48 3.72 14.03
N LYS A 90 -0.57 3.91 15.00
CA LYS A 90 -0.49 5.14 15.79
C LYS A 90 0.26 6.22 15.05
N VAL A 91 -0.27 7.42 15.13
CA VAL A 91 0.36 8.62 14.57
C VAL A 91 1.57 9.01 15.41
N GLN A 92 2.67 9.30 14.75
CA GLN A 92 3.97 9.63 15.34
C GLN A 92 4.48 10.97 14.79
N PRO A 93 5.31 11.72 15.54
CA PRO A 93 5.98 12.91 15.05
C PRO A 93 6.85 12.62 13.81
N ASN A 94 6.90 13.62 12.88
CA ASN A 94 7.82 13.59 11.74
C ASN A 94 8.31 15.03 11.46
N ALA A 95 7.92 15.69 10.37
CA ALA A 95 8.23 17.09 10.14
C ALA A 95 7.56 18.02 11.17
N ALA A 96 6.37 17.67 11.66
CA ALA A 96 5.82 18.25 12.88
C ALA A 96 6.28 17.43 14.08
N GLU A 97 6.87 18.09 15.07
CA GLU A 97 7.38 17.46 16.29
C GLU A 97 6.29 17.26 17.36
N SER A 98 5.19 18.01 17.25
CA SER A 98 4.02 17.88 18.12
C SER A 98 2.77 18.47 17.47
N TRP A 99 1.62 18.06 17.98
CA TRP A 99 0.33 18.60 17.59
C TRP A 99 -0.65 18.59 18.76
N SER A 100 -1.69 19.42 18.66
CA SER A 100 -2.79 19.43 19.62
C SER A 100 -4.08 19.88 18.97
N TYR A 101 -5.20 19.34 19.45
CA TYR A 101 -6.52 19.83 19.10
C TYR A 101 -7.04 20.83 20.15
N SER A 102 -7.91 21.75 19.73
CA SER A 102 -8.76 22.52 20.63
C SER A 102 -9.77 21.61 21.34
N GLU A 103 -10.37 22.09 22.44
CA GLU A 103 -11.37 21.33 23.20
C GLU A 103 -12.59 20.88 22.36
N ASP A 104 -12.97 21.68 21.35
CA ASP A 104 -14.05 21.36 20.43
C ASP A 104 -13.62 20.53 19.21
N LEU A 105 -12.35 20.06 19.18
CA LEU A 105 -11.72 19.28 18.12
C LEU A 105 -11.79 19.91 16.72
N ARG A 106 -12.03 21.23 16.62
CA ARG A 106 -12.18 21.93 15.35
C ARG A 106 -10.96 22.76 14.95
N THR A 107 -9.94 22.80 15.79
CA THR A 107 -8.66 23.43 15.49
C THR A 107 -7.54 22.46 15.76
N LEU A 108 -6.79 22.09 14.72
CA LEU A 108 -5.55 21.34 14.86
C LEU A 108 -4.36 22.29 14.74
N THR A 109 -3.54 22.34 15.77
CA THR A 109 -2.28 23.11 15.78
C THR A 109 -1.11 22.16 15.70
N LEU A 110 -0.21 22.37 14.73
CA LEU A 110 1.02 21.60 14.52
C LEU A 110 2.22 22.50 14.80
N LYS A 111 3.25 21.96 15.46
CA LYS A 111 4.56 22.60 15.65
C LYS A 111 5.58 21.91 14.77
N LEU A 112 6.19 22.68 13.88
CA LEU A 112 7.23 22.17 12.97
C LEU A 112 8.59 22.14 13.65
N ARG A 113 9.42 21.21 13.23
CA ARG A 113 10.85 21.18 13.54
C ARG A 113 11.53 22.43 12.96
N SER A 114 12.55 22.90 13.66
CA SER A 114 13.30 24.09 13.23
C SER A 114 14.45 23.79 12.24
N ASP A 115 14.77 22.50 12.02
CA ASP A 115 15.89 22.03 11.20
C ASP A 115 15.46 21.50 9.82
N LEU A 116 14.20 21.74 9.43
CA LEU A 116 13.66 21.35 8.13
C LEU A 116 14.23 22.23 7.00
N LYS A 117 14.59 21.56 5.88
CA LYS A 117 15.05 22.24 4.66
C LYS A 117 14.48 21.59 3.41
N PHE A 118 14.19 22.38 2.41
CA PHE A 118 13.96 21.89 1.05
C PHE A 118 15.25 21.35 0.42
N SER A 119 15.12 20.60 -0.65
CA SER A 119 16.24 20.04 -1.41
C SER A 119 17.16 21.13 -2.01
N GLY A 120 16.66 22.34 -2.21
CA GLY A 120 17.42 23.52 -2.61
C GLY A 120 18.27 24.16 -1.50
N GLY A 121 18.05 23.76 -0.23
CA GLY A 121 18.76 24.27 0.95
C GLY A 121 18.00 25.33 1.73
N ASP A 122 16.92 25.88 1.20
CA ASP A 122 16.08 26.88 1.87
C ASP A 122 15.33 26.25 3.06
N PRO A 123 15.15 27.00 4.17
CA PRO A 123 14.41 26.51 5.33
C PRO A 123 12.92 26.31 4.99
N VAL A 124 12.34 25.24 5.51
CA VAL A 124 10.88 25.02 5.46
C VAL A 124 10.22 25.82 6.58
N THR A 125 9.19 26.59 6.23
CA THR A 125 8.40 27.35 7.18
C THR A 125 6.95 26.86 7.23
N ALA A 126 6.23 27.24 8.28
CA ALA A 126 4.80 26.93 8.40
C ALA A 126 3.97 27.53 7.25
N LYS A 127 4.45 28.64 6.65
CA LYS A 127 3.79 29.24 5.48
C LYS A 127 3.85 28.32 4.25
N ASP A 128 4.97 27.61 4.06
CA ASP A 128 5.14 26.68 2.93
C ASP A 128 4.23 25.47 3.10
N VAL A 129 4.12 24.96 4.33
CA VAL A 129 3.19 23.90 4.69
C VAL A 129 1.74 24.33 4.45
N ALA A 130 1.36 25.52 4.94
CA ALA A 130 0.01 26.05 4.73
C ALA A 130 -0.30 26.22 3.24
N GLY A 131 0.66 26.73 2.45
CA GLY A 131 0.53 26.87 1.00
C GLY A 131 0.34 25.52 0.29
N THR A 132 1.09 24.49 0.68
CA THR A 132 0.94 23.14 0.12
C THR A 132 -0.42 22.54 0.43
N LEU A 133 -0.88 22.62 1.70
CA LEU A 133 -2.19 22.10 2.11
C LEU A 133 -3.36 22.85 1.46
N GLU A 134 -3.31 24.18 1.38
CA GLU A 134 -4.34 24.98 0.70
C GLU A 134 -4.42 24.66 -0.81
N ARG A 135 -3.26 24.46 -1.44
CA ARG A 135 -3.22 24.02 -2.84
C ARG A 135 -3.82 22.62 -3.00
N THR A 136 -3.50 21.69 -2.11
CA THR A 136 -4.07 20.32 -2.12
C THR A 136 -5.58 20.36 -1.92
N ARG A 137 -6.08 21.19 -1.01
CA ARG A 137 -7.51 21.39 -0.75
C ARG A 137 -8.27 21.97 -1.94
N SER A 138 -7.63 22.82 -2.75
CA SER A 138 -8.23 23.49 -3.90
C SER A 138 -8.03 22.75 -5.24
N THR A 139 -7.14 21.77 -5.31
CA THR A 139 -6.81 21.04 -6.55
C THR A 139 -7.59 19.72 -6.64
N PRO A 140 -8.36 19.48 -7.73
CA PRO A 140 -9.05 18.20 -7.91
C PRO A 140 -8.09 17.01 -7.89
N GLY A 141 -8.38 16.02 -7.03
CA GLY A 141 -7.55 14.83 -6.88
C GLY A 141 -7.94 14.00 -5.66
N GLN A 142 -7.27 12.87 -5.47
CA GLN A 142 -7.54 11.96 -4.35
C GLN A 142 -7.31 12.62 -2.99
N GLN A 143 -6.35 13.54 -2.89
CA GLN A 143 -6.00 14.18 -1.63
C GLN A 143 -6.98 15.30 -1.24
N GLN A 144 -7.66 15.92 -2.21
CA GLN A 144 -8.65 16.96 -1.96
C GLN A 144 -9.79 16.50 -1.04
N SER A 145 -10.33 15.31 -1.29
CA SER A 145 -11.47 14.78 -0.51
C SER A 145 -11.13 14.55 0.96
N LYS A 146 -9.87 14.26 1.27
CA LYS A 146 -9.37 14.06 2.64
C LYS A 146 -9.29 15.36 3.44
N LEU A 147 -9.28 16.49 2.76
CA LEU A 147 -9.31 17.83 3.36
C LEU A 147 -10.69 18.51 3.27
N ALA A 148 -11.75 17.74 2.98
CA ALA A 148 -13.10 18.29 2.78
C ALA A 148 -13.66 19.03 4.00
N ARG A 149 -13.27 18.65 5.22
CA ARG A 149 -13.66 19.33 6.46
C ARG A 149 -12.75 20.50 6.84
N VAL A 150 -11.63 20.68 6.17
CA VAL A 150 -10.71 21.80 6.40
C VAL A 150 -11.31 23.08 5.80
N THR A 151 -11.51 24.09 6.62
CA THR A 151 -12.03 25.40 6.20
C THR A 151 -10.91 26.37 5.86
N SER A 152 -9.79 26.32 6.60
CA SER A 152 -8.61 27.14 6.33
C SER A 152 -7.36 26.53 6.94
N VAL A 153 -6.20 26.86 6.34
CA VAL A 153 -4.88 26.58 6.90
C VAL A 153 -4.11 27.90 7.01
N SER A 154 -3.50 28.15 8.16
CA SER A 154 -2.76 29.40 8.42
C SER A 154 -1.45 29.13 9.14
N ALA A 155 -0.53 30.08 9.04
CA ALA A 155 0.78 30.07 9.69
C ALA A 155 0.95 31.37 10.48
N PRO A 156 0.62 31.39 11.79
CA PRO A 156 0.76 32.57 12.63
C PRO A 156 2.22 32.97 12.90
N ASP A 157 3.14 32.02 12.79
CA ASP A 157 4.59 32.19 12.86
C ASP A 157 5.29 31.17 11.95
N ASP A 158 6.62 31.20 11.86
CA ASP A 158 7.40 30.35 10.94
C ASP A 158 7.37 28.84 11.31
N SER A 159 6.95 28.50 12.53
CA SER A 159 6.96 27.10 13.03
C SER A 159 5.58 26.54 13.35
N THR A 160 4.52 27.36 13.32
CA THR A 160 3.18 26.95 13.73
C THR A 160 2.23 26.91 12.56
N VAL A 161 1.64 25.73 12.31
CA VAL A 161 0.55 25.55 11.33
C VAL A 161 -0.75 25.37 12.09
N VAL A 162 -1.78 26.11 11.73
CA VAL A 162 -3.13 26.02 12.32
C VAL A 162 -4.12 25.64 11.24
N ILE A 163 -4.81 24.50 11.44
CA ILE A 163 -5.83 23.96 10.53
C ILE A 163 -7.18 24.09 11.20
N GLN A 164 -8.11 24.81 10.56
CA GLN A 164 -9.49 24.97 11.03
C GLN A 164 -10.40 23.96 10.34
N LEU A 165 -11.32 23.37 11.11
CA LEU A 165 -12.27 22.37 10.65
C LEU A 165 -13.71 22.85 10.78
N SER A 166 -14.59 22.46 9.86
CA SER A 166 -16.03 22.68 9.96
C SER A 166 -16.68 21.82 11.05
N GLU A 167 -16.12 20.63 11.27
CA GLU A 167 -16.53 19.64 12.27
C GLU A 167 -15.33 18.74 12.62
N PRO A 168 -15.33 18.00 13.74
CA PRO A 168 -14.24 17.09 14.11
C PRO A 168 -13.94 16.07 13.01
N GLU A 169 -12.63 15.86 12.73
CA GLU A 169 -12.15 14.90 11.75
C GLU A 169 -11.06 14.01 12.36
N PRO A 170 -11.43 12.87 12.96
CA PRO A 170 -10.49 11.98 13.65
C PRO A 170 -9.44 11.37 12.72
N SER A 171 -9.71 11.33 11.41
CA SER A 171 -8.77 10.80 10.42
C SER A 171 -7.73 11.82 9.95
N LEU A 172 -7.84 13.10 10.31
CA LEU A 172 -6.99 14.16 9.75
C LEU A 172 -5.51 13.93 10.03
N THR A 173 -5.12 13.58 11.25
CA THR A 173 -3.72 13.30 11.59
C THR A 173 -3.18 12.11 10.81
N ASN A 174 -4.00 11.09 10.55
CA ASN A 174 -3.65 9.97 9.70
C ASN A 174 -3.46 10.39 8.23
N TYR A 175 -4.29 11.29 7.71
CA TYR A 175 -4.11 11.84 6.36
C TYR A 175 -2.83 12.67 6.26
N LEU A 176 -2.52 13.46 7.31
CA LEU A 176 -1.29 14.26 7.38
C LEU A 176 -0.01 13.41 7.55
N ALA A 177 -0.15 12.16 7.95
CA ALA A 177 0.94 11.19 7.99
C ALA A 177 1.19 10.48 6.64
N GLN A 178 0.42 10.82 5.61
CA GLN A 178 0.45 10.19 4.29
C GLN A 178 0.55 11.26 3.19
N ALA A 179 0.15 10.91 1.97
CA ALA A 179 0.27 11.78 0.80
C ALA A 179 -0.38 13.17 0.96
N THR A 180 -1.42 13.28 1.79
CA THR A 180 -2.09 14.56 2.07
C THR A 180 -1.19 15.54 2.85
N GLY A 181 -0.32 15.02 3.72
CA GLY A 181 0.54 15.81 4.59
C GLY A 181 1.94 16.07 4.07
N VAL A 182 2.22 15.86 2.79
CA VAL A 182 3.54 16.12 2.21
C VAL A 182 3.86 17.62 2.16
N ILE A 183 5.16 17.95 2.21
CA ILE A 183 5.66 19.31 2.19
C ILE A 183 6.39 19.54 0.86
N GLY A 184 5.72 20.26 -0.04
CA GLY A 184 6.27 20.63 -1.35
C GLY A 184 6.95 21.99 -1.32
N ASP A 185 7.99 22.14 -2.13
CA ASP A 185 8.71 23.39 -2.30
C ASP A 185 7.84 24.39 -3.09
N PRO A 186 7.46 25.54 -2.51
CA PRO A 186 6.55 26.50 -3.13
C PRO A 186 7.06 27.04 -4.48
N ASP A 187 8.38 27.12 -4.67
CA ASP A 187 8.98 27.61 -5.91
C ASP A 187 8.74 26.66 -7.09
N THR A 188 8.50 25.38 -6.79
CA THR A 188 8.25 24.36 -7.80
C THR A 188 6.77 24.00 -7.96
N LEU A 189 5.94 24.21 -6.94
CA LEU A 189 4.53 23.79 -6.94
C LEU A 189 3.66 24.36 -8.06
N ALA A 190 3.98 25.55 -8.57
CA ALA A 190 3.25 26.19 -9.66
C ALA A 190 3.73 25.76 -11.04
N ALA A 191 4.87 25.05 -11.16
CA ALA A 191 5.45 24.67 -12.42
C ALA A 191 4.74 23.43 -13.02
N GLU A 192 4.52 23.41 -14.34
CA GLU A 192 3.99 22.22 -15.02
C GLU A 192 4.92 20.99 -14.91
N THR A 193 6.20 21.22 -14.67
CA THR A 193 7.21 20.17 -14.47
C THR A 193 7.10 19.47 -13.13
N THR A 194 6.39 20.02 -12.15
CA THR A 194 6.26 19.47 -10.79
C THR A 194 5.74 18.04 -10.77
N LYS A 195 4.83 17.70 -11.66
CA LYS A 195 4.31 16.33 -11.78
C LYS A 195 5.36 15.27 -12.19
N LEU A 196 6.50 15.69 -12.75
CA LEU A 196 7.60 14.80 -13.17
C LEU A 196 8.89 15.05 -12.39
N ARG A 197 9.13 16.29 -11.98
CA ARG A 197 10.37 16.74 -11.31
C ARG A 197 10.04 17.66 -10.14
N PRO A 198 9.41 17.12 -9.10
CA PRO A 198 9.10 17.91 -7.89
C PRO A 198 10.34 18.16 -7.06
N ALA A 199 10.30 19.23 -6.27
CA ALA A 199 11.19 19.44 -5.14
C ALA A 199 10.39 19.41 -3.83
N GLY A 200 11.03 18.90 -2.78
CA GLY A 200 10.41 18.76 -1.47
C GLY A 200 11.43 18.77 -0.34
N SER A 201 10.98 18.55 0.87
CA SER A 201 11.80 18.52 2.08
C SER A 201 12.38 17.14 2.40
N GLY A 202 12.04 16.11 1.66
CA GLY A 202 12.33 14.71 1.97
C GLY A 202 13.80 14.32 1.94
N PRO A 203 14.10 13.07 2.35
CA PRO A 203 15.47 12.57 2.54
C PRO A 203 16.24 12.29 1.25
N TYR A 204 15.58 12.31 0.09
CA TYR A 204 16.21 12.08 -1.21
C TYR A 204 15.80 13.14 -2.23
N ILE A 205 16.66 13.33 -3.22
CA ILE A 205 16.42 14.15 -4.41
C ILE A 205 16.20 13.21 -5.59
N LEU A 206 15.21 13.52 -6.42
CA LEU A 206 15.01 12.83 -7.69
C LEU A 206 16.13 13.25 -8.65
N SER A 207 16.98 12.28 -9.00
CA SER A 207 18.16 12.51 -9.85
C SER A 207 17.78 12.73 -11.31
N ASP A 208 18.60 13.52 -12.04
CA ASP A 208 18.52 13.68 -13.50
C ASP A 208 18.72 12.37 -14.28
N ALA A 209 19.31 11.35 -13.64
CA ALA A 209 19.42 10.00 -14.19
C ALA A 209 18.09 9.24 -14.25
N THR A 210 17.01 9.79 -13.69
CA THR A 210 15.68 9.21 -13.76
C THR A 210 15.17 9.15 -15.20
N VAL A 211 14.66 7.97 -15.59
CA VAL A 211 13.96 7.74 -16.85
C VAL A 211 12.49 7.53 -16.56
N ASP A 212 11.67 8.53 -16.81
CA ASP A 212 10.24 8.51 -16.49
C ASP A 212 9.55 7.28 -17.07
N GLY A 213 8.73 6.64 -16.22
CA GLY A 213 8.03 5.42 -16.60
C GLY A 213 8.87 4.15 -16.62
N THR A 214 10.18 4.24 -16.39
CA THR A 214 11.11 3.11 -16.45
C THR A 214 11.87 2.92 -15.14
N GLU A 215 12.62 3.93 -14.69
CA GLU A 215 13.44 3.86 -13.49
C GLU A 215 13.54 5.24 -12.83
N TYR A 216 13.19 5.32 -11.56
CA TYR A 216 13.35 6.51 -10.74
C TYR A 216 14.61 6.36 -9.90
N VAL A 217 15.56 7.27 -10.05
CA VAL A 217 16.82 7.30 -9.31
C VAL A 217 16.76 8.39 -8.27
N LEU A 218 16.96 8.01 -7.01
CA LEU A 218 16.85 8.86 -5.85
C LEU A 218 18.21 8.91 -5.14
N GLU A 219 18.72 10.10 -4.89
CA GLU A 219 20.00 10.34 -4.23
C GLU A 219 19.78 10.94 -2.84
N ARG A 220 20.40 10.31 -1.80
CA ARG A 220 20.21 10.71 -0.41
C ARG A 220 20.79 12.10 -0.15
N ARG A 221 20.04 12.87 0.62
CA ARG A 221 20.47 14.13 1.21
C ARG A 221 21.13 13.88 2.55
N ASP A 222 22.42 14.16 2.66
CA ASP A 222 23.13 14.00 3.94
C ASP A 222 22.82 15.13 4.93
N ASP A 223 22.28 16.27 4.45
CA ASP A 223 21.82 17.42 5.24
C ASP A 223 20.37 17.29 5.75
N HIS A 224 19.66 16.22 5.37
CA HIS A 224 18.29 15.98 5.86
C HIS A 224 18.29 15.72 7.37
N TRP A 225 17.35 16.31 8.09
CA TRP A 225 17.25 16.23 9.56
C TRP A 225 17.26 14.79 10.11
N ASN A 226 16.74 13.83 9.38
CA ASN A 226 16.69 12.42 9.74
C ASN A 226 17.51 11.52 8.80
N SER A 227 18.59 12.03 8.22
CA SER A 227 19.40 11.28 7.24
C SER A 227 19.92 9.94 7.76
N LYS A 228 20.07 9.78 9.08
CA LYS A 228 20.52 8.53 9.73
C LYS A 228 19.52 7.38 9.58
N ALA A 229 18.23 7.67 9.41
CA ALA A 229 17.19 6.66 9.19
C ALA A 229 17.16 6.11 7.75
N PHE A 230 17.98 6.67 6.85
CA PHE A 230 18.03 6.34 5.43
C PHE A 230 19.43 5.84 5.06
N PRO A 231 19.69 4.52 5.18
CA PRO A 231 21.05 3.98 5.07
C PRO A 231 21.58 3.92 3.63
N PHE A 232 20.73 3.96 2.61
CA PHE A 232 21.14 3.83 1.21
C PHE A 232 21.52 5.18 0.61
N LYS A 233 22.69 5.27 -0.04
CA LYS A 233 23.12 6.48 -0.74
C LYS A 233 22.27 6.73 -1.99
N THR A 234 21.97 5.65 -2.71
CA THR A 234 21.16 5.69 -3.93
C THR A 234 20.03 4.68 -3.81
N VAL A 235 18.84 5.07 -4.23
CA VAL A 235 17.68 4.17 -4.37
C VAL A 235 17.22 4.21 -5.82
N LYS A 236 17.08 3.03 -6.44
CA LYS A 236 16.52 2.86 -7.77
C LYS A 236 15.19 2.13 -7.69
N VAL A 237 14.15 2.76 -8.19
CA VAL A 237 12.80 2.19 -8.24
C VAL A 237 12.44 1.94 -9.70
N ARG A 238 12.49 0.67 -10.12
CA ARG A 238 12.18 0.26 -11.48
C ARG A 238 10.69 -0.01 -11.66
N VAL A 239 10.15 0.33 -12.82
CA VAL A 239 8.77 0.02 -13.17
C VAL A 239 8.74 -1.31 -13.93
N ILE A 240 8.27 -2.37 -13.25
CA ILE A 240 8.14 -3.72 -13.81
C ILE A 240 6.73 -4.23 -13.47
N ALA A 241 5.82 -4.18 -14.43
CA ALA A 241 4.40 -4.46 -14.20
C ALA A 241 4.12 -5.93 -13.84
N ASP A 242 4.83 -6.86 -14.46
CA ASP A 242 4.62 -8.30 -14.30
C ASP A 242 5.41 -8.86 -13.11
N ARG A 243 4.75 -9.62 -12.23
CA ARG A 243 5.34 -10.21 -11.03
C ARG A 243 6.41 -11.25 -11.33
N THR A 244 6.26 -12.01 -12.42
CA THR A 244 7.28 -12.99 -12.83
C THR A 244 8.53 -12.29 -13.34
N ALA A 245 8.35 -11.19 -14.09
CA ALA A 245 9.47 -10.35 -14.52
C ALA A 245 10.19 -9.68 -13.33
N GLN A 246 9.45 -9.25 -12.28
CA GLN A 246 10.08 -8.76 -11.05
C GLN A 246 10.93 -9.83 -10.38
N PHE A 247 10.44 -11.07 -10.30
CA PHE A 247 11.20 -12.18 -9.73
C PHE A 247 12.43 -12.51 -10.58
N ASN A 248 12.33 -12.50 -11.90
CA ASN A 248 13.47 -12.70 -12.80
C ASN A 248 14.52 -11.58 -12.64
N ALA A 249 14.08 -10.33 -12.50
CA ALA A 249 14.97 -9.19 -12.23
C ALA A 249 15.69 -9.32 -10.87
N LEU A 250 15.01 -9.86 -9.86
CA LEU A 250 15.62 -10.19 -8.56
C LEU A 250 16.71 -11.26 -8.71
N GLN A 251 16.42 -12.35 -9.42
CA GLN A 251 17.38 -13.42 -9.66
C GLN A 251 18.58 -12.97 -10.51
N ALA A 252 18.37 -12.07 -11.47
CA ALA A 252 19.42 -11.48 -12.28
C ALA A 252 20.25 -10.40 -11.53
N GLY A 253 19.86 -10.06 -10.29
CA GLY A 253 20.52 -9.00 -9.51
C GLY A 253 20.23 -7.57 -10.04
N GLU A 254 19.25 -7.42 -10.92
CA GLU A 254 18.80 -6.10 -11.40
C GLU A 254 18.05 -5.32 -10.31
N ILE A 255 17.36 -6.03 -9.42
CA ILE A 255 16.86 -5.53 -8.14
C ILE A 255 17.46 -6.35 -7.00
N ASN A 256 17.59 -5.78 -5.80
CA ASN A 256 18.15 -6.46 -4.63
C ASN A 256 17.16 -6.61 -3.48
N ALA A 257 15.93 -6.14 -3.66
CA ALA A 257 14.80 -6.44 -2.79
C ALA A 257 13.50 -6.46 -3.62
N GLY A 258 12.61 -7.39 -3.33
CA GLY A 258 11.36 -7.53 -4.07
C GLY A 258 10.37 -8.48 -3.44
N LEU A 259 9.10 -8.32 -3.80
CA LEU A 259 8.05 -9.26 -3.43
C LEU A 259 8.18 -10.55 -4.24
N VAL A 260 8.05 -11.69 -3.55
CA VAL A 260 8.00 -13.01 -4.17
C VAL A 260 6.65 -13.69 -3.88
N GLN A 261 6.20 -14.49 -4.81
CA GLN A 261 4.99 -15.29 -4.62
C GLN A 261 5.30 -16.54 -3.80
N PRO A 262 4.35 -17.10 -3.02
CA PRO A 262 4.58 -18.29 -2.23
C PRO A 262 5.23 -19.46 -3.00
N PRO A 263 4.86 -19.77 -4.26
CA PRO A 263 5.53 -20.83 -5.04
C PRO A 263 7.02 -20.55 -5.32
N GLN A 264 7.43 -19.29 -5.36
CA GLN A 264 8.81 -18.86 -5.67
C GLN A 264 9.73 -18.88 -4.43
N ARG A 265 9.17 -19.02 -3.22
CA ARG A 265 9.90 -18.97 -1.94
C ARG A 265 11.14 -19.85 -1.94
N LYS A 266 10.96 -21.16 -2.20
CA LYS A 266 12.06 -22.12 -2.19
C LYS A 266 13.15 -21.81 -3.21
N GLN A 267 12.75 -21.30 -4.38
CA GLN A 267 13.69 -20.92 -5.44
C GLN A 267 14.50 -19.68 -5.02
N ALA A 268 13.87 -18.70 -4.39
CA ALA A 268 14.54 -17.51 -3.87
C ALA A 268 15.53 -17.87 -2.74
N GLU A 269 15.11 -18.70 -1.78
CA GLU A 269 15.97 -19.21 -0.70
C GLU A 269 17.19 -19.96 -1.25
N ALA A 270 16.98 -20.85 -2.24
CA ALA A 270 18.07 -21.58 -2.90
C ALA A 270 19.02 -20.67 -3.70
N ALA A 271 18.55 -19.52 -4.17
CA ALA A 271 19.36 -18.49 -4.83
C ALA A 271 20.10 -17.55 -3.83
N GLY A 272 19.96 -17.78 -2.52
CA GLY A 272 20.67 -17.03 -1.47
C GLY A 272 19.96 -15.77 -1.00
N PHE A 273 18.70 -15.57 -1.34
CA PHE A 273 17.90 -14.47 -0.79
C PHE A 273 17.38 -14.78 0.62
N THR A 274 17.37 -13.79 1.47
CA THR A 274 16.67 -13.86 2.77
C THR A 274 15.19 -13.57 2.55
N ILE A 275 14.32 -14.46 3.03
CA ILE A 275 12.87 -14.28 2.95
C ILE A 275 12.33 -13.77 4.28
N LYS A 276 11.65 -12.62 4.23
CA LYS A 276 10.88 -12.07 5.35
C LYS A 276 9.39 -12.19 5.04
N GLU A 277 8.70 -12.89 5.90
CA GLU A 277 7.24 -13.00 5.87
C GLU A 277 6.61 -11.90 6.71
N VAL A 278 5.55 -11.27 6.15
CA VAL A 278 4.65 -10.35 6.84
C VAL A 278 3.27 -10.96 6.74
N ASP A 279 2.69 -11.34 7.86
CA ASP A 279 1.47 -12.14 7.93
C ASP A 279 0.18 -11.37 7.64
N ALA A 280 0.20 -10.03 7.80
CA ALA A 280 -0.95 -9.17 7.53
C ALA A 280 -0.50 -7.84 6.93
N THR A 281 -0.89 -7.60 5.68
CA THR A 281 -0.64 -6.34 4.94
C THR A 281 -1.90 -5.73 4.36
N ALA A 282 -2.96 -6.53 4.19
CA ALA A 282 -4.28 -6.09 3.78
C ALA A 282 -5.34 -7.09 4.28
N ALA A 283 -6.59 -6.68 4.34
CA ALA A 283 -7.74 -7.56 4.55
C ALA A 283 -8.44 -7.84 3.22
N LEU A 284 -8.62 -9.11 2.87
CA LEU A 284 -9.50 -9.55 1.77
C LEU A 284 -10.93 -9.57 2.30
N VAL A 285 -11.78 -8.73 1.72
CA VAL A 285 -13.14 -8.48 2.22
C VAL A 285 -14.14 -8.55 1.09
N LEU A 286 -15.21 -9.31 1.28
CA LEU A 286 -16.42 -9.14 0.49
C LEU A 286 -17.21 -7.97 1.09
N ILE A 287 -17.15 -6.81 0.44
CA ILE A 287 -17.90 -5.62 0.81
C ILE A 287 -19.36 -5.83 0.45
N LEU A 288 -20.25 -5.81 1.44
CA LEU A 288 -21.70 -5.88 1.25
C LEU A 288 -22.23 -4.45 1.10
N ALA A 289 -22.08 -3.89 -0.10
CA ALA A 289 -22.31 -2.46 -0.35
C ALA A 289 -23.80 -2.07 -0.23
N ASP A 290 -24.71 -2.93 -0.72
CA ASP A 290 -26.16 -2.66 -0.76
C ASP A 290 -26.88 -3.05 0.54
N ARG A 291 -26.40 -2.53 1.67
CA ARG A 291 -27.02 -2.80 3.00
C ARG A 291 -28.41 -2.19 3.15
N LYS A 292 -28.85 -1.35 2.20
CA LYS A 292 -30.23 -0.85 2.12
C LYS A 292 -31.17 -1.78 1.35
N GLY A 293 -30.65 -2.74 0.59
CA GLY A 293 -31.43 -3.63 -0.25
C GLY A 293 -32.07 -2.95 -1.46
N GLU A 294 -31.44 -1.91 -2.00
CA GLU A 294 -31.96 -1.17 -3.17
C GLU A 294 -31.87 -2.00 -4.45
N LEU A 295 -30.83 -2.83 -4.60
CA LEU A 295 -30.65 -3.75 -5.72
C LEU A 295 -31.03 -5.19 -5.34
N VAL A 296 -30.62 -5.62 -4.14
CA VAL A 296 -30.85 -6.96 -3.61
C VAL A 296 -31.49 -6.83 -2.23
N PRO A 297 -32.85 -6.83 -2.14
CA PRO A 297 -33.58 -6.63 -0.87
C PRO A 297 -33.12 -7.54 0.27
N ALA A 298 -32.64 -8.74 -0.04
CA ALA A 298 -32.11 -9.68 0.93
C ALA A 298 -30.95 -9.11 1.77
N LEU A 299 -30.07 -8.29 1.17
CA LEU A 299 -28.92 -7.74 1.87
C LEU A 299 -29.27 -6.71 2.96
N ALA A 300 -30.50 -6.21 3.00
CA ALA A 300 -30.96 -5.35 4.10
C ALA A 300 -31.10 -6.14 5.42
N ASP A 301 -31.40 -7.44 5.36
CA ASP A 301 -31.55 -8.27 6.55
C ASP A 301 -30.18 -8.69 7.12
N VAL A 302 -29.98 -8.45 8.40
CA VAL A 302 -28.73 -8.85 9.10
C VAL A 302 -28.51 -10.36 9.07
N LYS A 303 -29.57 -11.18 9.14
CA LYS A 303 -29.46 -12.65 9.08
C LYS A 303 -28.88 -13.12 7.75
N VAL A 304 -29.26 -12.47 6.65
CA VAL A 304 -28.68 -12.75 5.33
C VAL A 304 -27.20 -12.44 5.29
N ARG A 305 -26.79 -11.28 5.84
CA ARG A 305 -25.37 -10.90 5.90
C ARG A 305 -24.56 -11.83 6.83
N GLN A 306 -25.16 -12.27 7.94
CA GLN A 306 -24.58 -13.28 8.83
C GLN A 306 -24.43 -14.63 8.13
N ALA A 307 -25.45 -15.06 7.36
CA ALA A 307 -25.38 -16.29 6.57
C ALA A 307 -24.24 -16.24 5.53
N ILE A 308 -24.07 -15.10 4.86
CA ILE A 308 -22.95 -14.88 3.93
C ILE A 308 -21.61 -15.04 4.65
N ASN A 309 -21.46 -14.52 5.87
CA ASN A 309 -20.24 -14.68 6.66
C ASN A 309 -19.96 -16.14 7.04
N MET A 310 -20.99 -16.95 7.32
CA MET A 310 -20.85 -18.38 7.65
C MET A 310 -20.61 -19.26 6.43
N ALA A 311 -20.75 -18.74 5.21
CA ALA A 311 -20.52 -19.50 3.98
C ALA A 311 -19.04 -19.71 3.66
N PHE A 312 -18.12 -18.94 4.26
CA PHE A 312 -16.71 -18.98 3.92
C PHE A 312 -15.91 -19.91 4.85
N ASP A 313 -15.34 -20.99 4.29
CA ASP A 313 -14.25 -21.73 4.92
C ASP A 313 -12.95 -20.90 4.78
N ARG A 314 -12.74 -20.00 5.72
CA ARG A 314 -11.64 -19.04 5.72
C ARG A 314 -10.27 -19.71 5.80
N GLU A 315 -10.16 -20.79 6.58
CA GLU A 315 -8.91 -21.55 6.69
C GLU A 315 -8.55 -22.21 5.36
N GLN A 316 -9.55 -22.80 4.68
CA GLN A 316 -9.32 -23.41 3.37
C GLN A 316 -8.98 -22.36 2.32
N VAL A 317 -9.58 -21.16 2.36
CA VAL A 317 -9.21 -20.04 1.46
C VAL A 317 -7.74 -19.65 1.68
N VAL A 318 -7.30 -19.44 2.92
CA VAL A 318 -5.89 -19.12 3.23
C VAL A 318 -4.97 -20.24 2.77
N LYS A 319 -5.31 -21.49 3.06
CA LYS A 319 -4.50 -22.64 2.68
C LYS A 319 -4.39 -22.84 1.17
N ALA A 320 -5.52 -22.79 0.45
CA ALA A 320 -5.58 -23.15 -0.96
C ALA A 320 -5.18 -22.02 -1.90
N LEU A 321 -5.62 -20.78 -1.63
CA LEU A 321 -5.37 -19.64 -2.50
C LEU A 321 -4.17 -18.79 -2.07
N MET A 322 -3.93 -18.69 -0.76
CA MET A 322 -2.82 -17.89 -0.22
C MET A 322 -1.62 -18.75 0.16
N GLN A 323 -1.71 -20.09 -0.02
CA GLN A 323 -0.68 -21.08 0.32
C GLN A 323 -0.17 -20.95 1.77
N GLY A 324 -1.08 -20.61 2.69
CA GLY A 324 -0.80 -20.40 4.10
C GLY A 324 -0.23 -19.03 4.44
N LEU A 325 -0.07 -18.13 3.46
CA LEU A 325 0.43 -16.76 3.67
C LEU A 325 -0.73 -15.84 4.05
N GLY A 326 -0.86 -15.56 5.33
CA GLY A 326 -1.97 -14.81 5.90
C GLY A 326 -2.73 -15.60 6.96
N ARG A 327 -3.82 -15.07 7.44
CA ARG A 327 -4.65 -15.72 8.45
C ARG A 327 -6.15 -15.41 8.28
N PRO A 328 -7.05 -16.34 8.66
CA PRO A 328 -8.50 -16.10 8.67
C PRO A 328 -8.84 -14.89 9.53
N THR A 329 -9.90 -14.16 9.14
CA THR A 329 -10.47 -13.09 9.98
C THR A 329 -11.92 -12.82 9.64
N VAL A 330 -12.67 -12.32 10.62
CA VAL A 330 -14.03 -11.77 10.48
C VAL A 330 -14.03 -10.24 10.64
N GLN A 331 -12.86 -9.64 10.78
CA GLN A 331 -12.67 -8.20 11.02
C GLN A 331 -11.94 -7.53 9.85
N VAL A 332 -12.18 -6.23 9.67
CA VAL A 332 -11.52 -5.43 8.63
C VAL A 332 -10.36 -4.59 9.18
N PHE A 333 -10.33 -4.37 10.49
CA PHE A 333 -9.37 -3.50 11.15
C PHE A 333 -7.98 -4.12 11.26
N ASN A 334 -6.97 -3.25 11.36
CA ASN A 334 -5.58 -3.67 11.54
C ASN A 334 -5.45 -4.56 12.79
N PRO A 335 -4.93 -5.80 12.66
CA PRO A 335 -4.82 -6.73 13.79
C PRO A 335 -3.83 -6.30 14.88
N ASN A 336 -3.03 -5.27 14.63
CA ASN A 336 -2.14 -4.67 15.61
C ASN A 336 -2.67 -3.31 16.13
N GLY A 337 -3.82 -2.83 15.62
CA GLY A 337 -4.37 -1.52 15.95
C GLY A 337 -5.48 -1.57 16.99
N ASP A 338 -5.88 -0.41 17.46
CA ASP A 338 -6.79 -0.20 18.60
C ASP A 338 -8.21 -0.78 18.40
N ALA A 339 -8.68 -0.89 17.14
CA ALA A 339 -10.02 -1.41 16.85
C ALA A 339 -10.09 -2.96 16.81
N TYR A 340 -8.95 -3.63 16.79
CA TYR A 340 -8.95 -5.09 16.73
C TYR A 340 -9.36 -5.70 18.06
N ASN A 341 -10.30 -6.66 18.01
CA ASN A 341 -10.74 -7.42 19.17
C ASN A 341 -10.65 -8.92 18.85
N SER A 342 -9.66 -9.60 19.44
CA SER A 342 -9.42 -11.03 19.19
C SER A 342 -10.60 -11.94 19.60
N GLU A 343 -11.48 -11.49 20.50
CA GLU A 343 -12.66 -12.25 20.93
C GLU A 343 -13.72 -12.39 19.82
N LEU A 344 -13.65 -11.54 18.79
CA LEU A 344 -14.59 -11.58 17.69
C LEU A 344 -14.25 -12.64 16.62
N GLU A 345 -13.01 -13.16 16.58
CA GLU A 345 -12.56 -14.03 15.47
C GLU A 345 -13.35 -15.33 15.33
N GLY A 346 -13.94 -15.85 16.40
CA GLY A 346 -14.84 -17.03 16.36
C GLY A 346 -16.31 -16.73 16.13
N THR A 347 -16.69 -15.49 15.76
CA THR A 347 -18.12 -15.11 15.62
C THR A 347 -18.81 -15.82 14.47
N TYR A 348 -18.09 -16.06 13.37
CA TYR A 348 -18.63 -16.68 12.15
C TYR A 348 -17.79 -17.88 11.74
N ASP A 349 -18.02 -19.02 12.41
CA ASP A 349 -17.48 -20.30 11.96
C ASP A 349 -18.12 -20.71 10.63
N PHE A 350 -17.37 -21.48 9.83
CA PHE A 350 -17.89 -22.06 8.61
C PHE A 350 -19.01 -23.05 8.91
N ASP A 351 -20.25 -22.68 8.57
CA ASP A 351 -21.45 -23.50 8.79
C ASP A 351 -22.52 -23.23 7.71
N PRO A 352 -22.40 -23.86 6.53
CA PRO A 352 -23.35 -23.67 5.44
C PRO A 352 -24.78 -24.14 5.79
N GLU A 353 -24.94 -25.08 6.74
CA GLU A 353 -26.29 -25.54 7.15
C GLU A 353 -26.99 -24.49 7.98
N LYS A 354 -26.29 -23.90 8.95
CA LYS A 354 -26.79 -22.78 9.74
C LYS A 354 -27.04 -21.55 8.86
N ALA A 355 -26.17 -21.29 7.89
CA ALA A 355 -26.35 -20.21 6.93
C ALA A 355 -27.64 -20.37 6.13
N ARG A 356 -27.95 -21.57 5.61
CA ARG A 356 -29.23 -21.83 4.91
C ARG A 356 -30.44 -21.62 5.82
N LYS A 357 -30.35 -22.01 7.10
CA LYS A 357 -31.42 -21.77 8.07
C LYS A 357 -31.65 -20.27 8.28
N LEU A 358 -30.60 -19.49 8.42
CA LEU A 358 -30.70 -18.02 8.55
C LEU A 358 -31.33 -17.38 7.30
N LEU A 359 -30.97 -17.85 6.09
CA LEU A 359 -31.60 -17.39 4.86
C LEU A 359 -33.09 -17.71 4.84
N ALA A 360 -33.48 -18.94 5.22
CA ALA A 360 -34.90 -19.33 5.30
C ALA A 360 -35.66 -18.49 6.34
N GLU A 361 -35.10 -18.23 7.51
CA GLU A 361 -35.69 -17.36 8.52
C GLU A 361 -35.85 -15.91 8.07
N ALA A 362 -34.94 -15.43 7.20
CA ALA A 362 -35.01 -14.12 6.57
C ALA A 362 -36.00 -14.06 5.38
N GLY A 363 -36.69 -15.19 5.06
CA GLY A 363 -37.67 -15.25 3.96
C GLY A 363 -37.06 -15.67 2.61
N TYR A 364 -35.84 -16.20 2.59
CA TYR A 364 -35.13 -16.64 1.36
C TYR A 364 -34.76 -18.14 1.43
N PRO A 365 -35.77 -19.08 1.60
CA PRO A 365 -35.48 -20.51 1.71
C PRO A 365 -34.84 -21.10 0.45
N ASP A 366 -35.15 -20.53 -0.72
CA ASP A 366 -34.60 -20.94 -2.03
C ASP A 366 -33.38 -20.10 -2.44
N GLY A 367 -32.88 -19.25 -1.56
CA GLY A 367 -31.81 -18.32 -1.83
C GLY A 367 -32.20 -17.15 -2.73
N PHE A 368 -31.20 -16.53 -3.36
CA PHE A 368 -31.42 -15.42 -4.31
C PHE A 368 -30.22 -15.31 -5.27
N SER A 369 -30.29 -14.33 -6.19
CA SER A 369 -29.20 -14.07 -7.14
C SER A 369 -28.68 -12.66 -7.00
N MET A 370 -27.37 -12.46 -7.25
CA MET A 370 -26.76 -11.14 -7.33
C MET A 370 -25.70 -11.08 -8.41
N THR A 371 -25.47 -9.89 -8.96
CA THR A 371 -24.38 -9.64 -9.91
C THR A 371 -23.26 -8.91 -9.21
N MET A 372 -22.02 -9.38 -9.37
CA MET A 372 -20.81 -8.78 -8.82
C MET A 372 -19.83 -8.40 -9.95
N PRO A 373 -18.97 -7.40 -9.76
CA PRO A 373 -17.98 -7.04 -10.75
C PRO A 373 -16.83 -8.05 -10.77
N SER A 374 -16.50 -8.56 -11.95
CA SER A 374 -15.24 -9.30 -12.19
C SER A 374 -14.13 -8.29 -12.49
N THR A 375 -13.18 -8.18 -11.61
CA THR A 375 -12.11 -7.19 -11.65
C THR A 375 -10.73 -7.87 -11.57
N VAL A 376 -9.66 -7.11 -11.75
CA VAL A 376 -8.28 -7.61 -11.52
C VAL A 376 -8.05 -8.05 -10.07
N ILE A 377 -8.89 -7.60 -9.14
CA ILE A 377 -8.84 -7.98 -7.72
C ILE A 377 -9.55 -9.30 -7.47
N SER A 378 -10.73 -9.50 -8.06
CA SER A 378 -11.59 -10.65 -7.77
C SER A 378 -11.20 -11.92 -8.54
N GLY A 379 -10.60 -11.81 -9.72
CA GLY A 379 -10.49 -12.89 -10.70
C GLY A 379 -10.00 -14.25 -10.15
N SER A 380 -8.96 -14.26 -9.33
CA SER A 380 -8.44 -15.50 -8.75
C SER A 380 -9.30 -16.07 -7.61
N TYR A 381 -10.20 -15.28 -7.03
CA TYR A 381 -11.08 -15.66 -5.92
C TYR A 381 -12.49 -15.99 -6.35
N GLU A 382 -12.90 -15.61 -7.57
CA GLU A 382 -14.27 -15.79 -8.07
C GLU A 382 -14.79 -17.23 -7.98
N PRO A 383 -14.03 -18.27 -8.33
CA PRO A 383 -14.51 -19.64 -8.22
C PRO A 383 -14.87 -20.04 -6.79
N VAL A 384 -14.00 -19.65 -5.81
CA VAL A 384 -14.22 -20.00 -4.40
C VAL A 384 -15.40 -19.24 -3.82
N ILE A 385 -15.52 -17.92 -4.13
CA ILE A 385 -16.66 -17.11 -3.68
C ILE A 385 -17.96 -17.63 -4.29
N THR A 386 -17.96 -17.97 -5.58
CA THR A 386 -19.14 -18.53 -6.27
C THR A 386 -19.59 -19.82 -5.61
N GLN A 387 -18.66 -20.74 -5.31
CA GLN A 387 -18.99 -22.01 -4.68
C GLN A 387 -19.51 -21.81 -3.25
N ALA A 388 -18.82 -21.02 -2.43
CA ALA A 388 -19.22 -20.76 -1.04
C ALA A 388 -20.65 -20.17 -0.95
N LEU A 389 -20.96 -19.20 -1.82
CA LEU A 389 -22.29 -18.60 -1.86
C LEU A 389 -23.35 -19.54 -2.47
N ALA A 390 -22.99 -20.34 -3.48
CA ALA A 390 -23.88 -21.34 -4.06
C ALA A 390 -24.25 -22.43 -3.05
N ASP A 391 -23.34 -22.84 -2.19
CA ASP A 391 -23.57 -23.83 -1.14
C ASP A 391 -24.65 -23.40 -0.13
N ILE A 392 -24.90 -22.11 -0.01
CA ILE A 392 -25.99 -21.58 0.82
C ILE A 392 -27.21 -21.10 0.00
N GLY A 393 -27.24 -21.32 -1.33
CA GLY A 393 -28.35 -20.96 -2.21
C GLY A 393 -28.23 -19.58 -2.87
N ILE A 394 -27.12 -18.86 -2.73
CA ILE A 394 -26.92 -17.56 -3.36
C ILE A 394 -26.17 -17.73 -4.69
N LYS A 395 -26.82 -17.34 -5.80
CA LYS A 395 -26.23 -17.41 -7.15
C LYS A 395 -25.51 -16.12 -7.51
N VAL A 396 -24.23 -16.20 -7.82
CA VAL A 396 -23.42 -15.06 -8.25
C VAL A 396 -23.22 -15.08 -9.76
N THR A 397 -23.45 -13.94 -10.40
CA THR A 397 -23.08 -13.67 -11.79
C THR A 397 -21.95 -12.63 -11.79
N TRP A 398 -20.85 -12.94 -12.45
CA TRP A 398 -19.72 -12.03 -12.56
C TRP A 398 -19.81 -11.22 -13.86
N GLU A 399 -19.78 -9.90 -13.74
CA GLU A 399 -19.79 -8.98 -14.87
C GLU A 399 -18.38 -8.42 -15.08
N PRO A 400 -17.72 -8.67 -16.23
CA PRO A 400 -16.36 -8.19 -16.49
C PRO A 400 -16.26 -6.67 -16.45
N VAL A 401 -15.25 -6.17 -15.71
CA VAL A 401 -14.93 -4.75 -15.59
C VAL A 401 -13.51 -4.50 -16.11
N PRO A 402 -13.32 -3.57 -17.06
CA PRO A 402 -11.99 -3.19 -17.52
C PRO A 402 -11.08 -2.74 -16.36
N PRO A 403 -9.79 -3.10 -16.35
CA PRO A 403 -8.87 -2.80 -15.24
C PRO A 403 -8.86 -1.34 -14.79
N GLN A 404 -8.91 -0.38 -15.72
CA GLN A 404 -8.94 1.05 -15.43
C GLN A 404 -10.22 1.51 -14.72
N ASN A 405 -11.30 0.72 -14.78
CA ASN A 405 -12.60 1.03 -14.17
C ASN A 405 -12.83 0.32 -12.83
N THR A 406 -11.83 -0.43 -12.33
CA THR A 406 -11.97 -1.22 -11.09
C THR A 406 -12.42 -0.34 -9.91
N ALA A 407 -11.74 0.76 -9.63
CA ALA A 407 -12.11 1.67 -8.54
C ALA A 407 -13.49 2.30 -8.75
N ALA A 408 -13.80 2.75 -9.96
CA ALA A 408 -15.10 3.32 -10.30
C ALA A 408 -16.23 2.29 -10.15
N SER A 409 -16.00 1.01 -10.44
CA SER A 409 -16.99 -0.05 -10.26
C SER A 409 -17.33 -0.28 -8.79
N VAL A 410 -16.33 -0.22 -7.90
CA VAL A 410 -16.50 -0.39 -6.46
C VAL A 410 -17.36 0.71 -5.84
N SER A 411 -17.07 1.97 -6.18
CA SER A 411 -17.83 3.12 -5.68
C SER A 411 -19.13 3.40 -6.42
N SER A 412 -19.45 2.62 -7.46
CA SER A 412 -20.73 2.72 -8.19
C SER A 412 -21.87 2.09 -7.39
N ARG A 413 -23.08 2.56 -7.64
CA ARG A 413 -24.30 1.92 -7.10
C ARG A 413 -24.81 0.79 -8.02
N LYS A 414 -23.95 0.21 -8.85
CA LYS A 414 -24.31 -0.82 -9.81
C LYS A 414 -24.28 -2.23 -9.21
N TYR A 415 -23.39 -2.47 -8.24
CA TYR A 415 -23.16 -3.79 -7.69
C TYR A 415 -23.52 -3.84 -6.20
N PRO A 416 -24.29 -4.86 -5.77
CA PRO A 416 -24.72 -5.00 -4.37
C PRO A 416 -23.58 -5.45 -3.45
N ALA A 417 -22.59 -6.14 -4.01
CA ALA A 417 -21.39 -6.58 -3.29
C ALA A 417 -20.16 -6.56 -4.22
N VAL A 418 -18.99 -6.33 -3.65
CA VAL A 418 -17.72 -6.30 -4.36
C VAL A 418 -16.61 -6.93 -3.54
N LEU A 419 -15.67 -7.64 -4.17
CA LEU A 419 -14.47 -8.11 -3.50
C LEU A 419 -13.40 -7.03 -3.51
N TRP A 420 -12.80 -6.77 -2.35
CA TRP A 420 -11.82 -5.71 -2.18
C TRP A 420 -10.68 -6.12 -1.25
N PHE A 421 -9.51 -5.55 -1.47
CA PHE A 421 -8.43 -5.55 -0.49
C PHE A 421 -8.40 -4.21 0.23
N SER A 422 -8.71 -4.22 1.54
CA SER A 422 -8.55 -3.05 2.38
C SER A 422 -7.14 -3.03 2.97
N GLY A 423 -6.49 -1.89 2.90
CA GLY A 423 -5.23 -1.68 3.60
C GLY A 423 -5.45 -1.72 5.12
N LEU A 424 -4.44 -2.13 5.88
CA LEU A 424 -4.50 -2.15 7.33
C LEU A 424 -4.07 -0.78 7.87
N ASN A 425 -4.97 0.18 7.79
CA ASN A 425 -4.76 1.55 8.26
C ASN A 425 -5.15 1.70 9.74
N ALA A 426 -4.99 2.91 10.27
CA ALA A 426 -5.55 3.28 11.56
C ALA A 426 -7.09 3.19 11.54
N ALA A 427 -7.68 2.87 12.69
CA ALA A 427 -9.13 2.61 12.82
C ALA A 427 -10.00 3.75 12.29
N GLY A 428 -9.68 5.00 12.61
CA GLY A 428 -10.43 6.16 12.13
C GLY A 428 -10.47 6.26 10.61
N ARG A 429 -9.34 5.93 9.95
CA ARG A 429 -9.29 5.92 8.48
C ARG A 429 -10.12 4.79 7.88
N GLU A 430 -10.04 3.57 8.41
CA GLU A 430 -10.86 2.45 7.93
C GLU A 430 -12.36 2.75 8.07
N ILE A 431 -12.75 3.43 9.16
CA ILE A 431 -14.12 3.93 9.35
C ILE A 431 -14.48 4.92 8.24
N GLY A 432 -13.60 5.88 7.98
CA GLY A 432 -13.80 6.90 6.94
C GLY A 432 -13.96 6.31 5.54
N ASP A 433 -13.17 5.30 5.21
CA ASP A 433 -13.15 4.65 3.90
C ASP A 433 -14.33 3.67 3.69
N MET A 434 -14.90 3.09 4.79
CA MET A 434 -15.90 2.01 4.69
C MET A 434 -17.30 2.36 5.14
N TYR A 435 -17.46 3.25 6.13
CA TYR A 435 -18.72 3.30 6.87
C TYR A 435 -19.39 4.67 6.89
N THR A 436 -18.67 5.76 6.68
CA THR A 436 -19.30 7.08 6.60
C THR A 436 -20.21 7.20 5.35
N PRO A 437 -21.19 8.11 5.33
CA PRO A 437 -22.04 8.31 4.15
C PRO A 437 -21.29 8.74 2.88
N GLN A 438 -20.07 9.30 3.03
CA GLN A 438 -19.19 9.72 1.95
C GLN A 438 -18.12 8.66 1.61
N ALA A 439 -18.06 7.57 2.37
CA ALA A 439 -17.05 6.53 2.24
C ALA A 439 -17.05 5.90 0.84
N PHE A 440 -15.86 5.69 0.30
CA PHE A 440 -15.65 5.02 -0.99
C PHE A 440 -16.32 3.65 -1.07
N LEU A 441 -16.28 2.87 0.05
CA LEU A 441 -16.85 1.53 0.14
C LEU A 441 -18.31 1.51 0.68
N ASN A 442 -18.96 2.68 0.78
CA ASN A 442 -20.37 2.83 1.13
C ASN A 442 -21.16 3.59 0.03
N PRO A 443 -21.14 3.13 -1.24
CA PRO A 443 -21.75 3.86 -2.36
C PRO A 443 -23.27 4.06 -2.23
N PHE A 444 -23.96 3.19 -1.51
CA PHE A 444 -25.40 3.30 -1.23
C PHE A 444 -25.72 4.24 -0.08
N LYS A 445 -24.69 4.83 0.56
CA LYS A 445 -24.85 5.75 1.70
C LYS A 445 -25.70 5.14 2.80
N TRP A 446 -25.39 3.88 3.14
CA TRP A 446 -26.03 3.21 4.25
C TRP A 446 -25.70 3.94 5.56
N GLN A 447 -26.71 4.11 6.41
CA GLN A 447 -26.65 4.73 7.72
C GLN A 447 -27.52 3.94 8.68
N ASP A 448 -27.16 3.98 9.95
CA ASP A 448 -27.93 3.41 11.05
C ASP A 448 -27.79 4.34 12.27
N PRO A 449 -28.90 4.74 12.93
CA PRO A 449 -28.84 5.75 14.02
C PRO A 449 -27.96 5.35 15.20
N GLU A 450 -27.90 4.06 15.57
CA GLU A 450 -27.03 3.58 16.65
C GLU A 450 -25.56 3.66 16.23
N PHE A 451 -25.28 3.23 15.01
CA PHE A 451 -23.93 3.26 14.46
C PHE A 451 -23.43 4.69 14.21
N ASP A 452 -24.28 5.53 13.63
CA ASP A 452 -23.98 6.95 13.39
C ASP A 452 -23.64 7.68 14.69
N LYS A 453 -24.40 7.36 15.78
CA LYS A 453 -24.08 7.89 17.11
C LYS A 453 -22.72 7.40 17.58
N LEU A 454 -22.41 6.13 17.43
CA LEU A 454 -21.11 5.57 17.82
C LEU A 454 -19.96 6.22 17.05
N LEU A 455 -20.13 6.48 15.74
CA LEU A 455 -19.14 7.20 14.93
C LEU A 455 -18.97 8.66 15.36
N GLN A 456 -20.05 9.30 15.82
CA GLN A 456 -19.97 10.65 16.42
C GLN A 456 -19.24 10.64 17.75
N ASP A 457 -19.49 9.63 18.60
CA ASP A 457 -18.79 9.47 19.88
C ASP A 457 -17.28 9.31 19.65
N VAL A 458 -16.88 8.49 18.65
CA VAL A 458 -15.47 8.37 18.21
C VAL A 458 -14.90 9.72 17.75
N ALA A 459 -15.66 10.45 16.93
CA ALA A 459 -15.19 11.72 16.36
C ALA A 459 -15.01 12.83 17.42
N ASN A 460 -15.78 12.78 18.49
CA ASN A 460 -15.78 13.78 19.56
C ASN A 460 -14.90 13.37 20.76
N GLU A 461 -14.31 12.19 20.78
CA GLU A 461 -13.44 11.73 21.85
C GLU A 461 -12.00 12.23 21.64
N ALA A 462 -11.50 12.98 22.60
CA ALA A 462 -10.15 13.55 22.58
C ALA A 462 -9.12 12.69 23.34
N ASP A 463 -9.58 11.87 24.29
CA ASP A 463 -8.71 10.96 25.03
C ASP A 463 -8.42 9.71 24.22
N GLU A 464 -7.15 9.41 23.98
CA GLU A 464 -6.72 8.31 23.11
C GLU A 464 -7.15 6.93 23.63
N GLU A 465 -7.14 6.71 24.96
CA GLU A 465 -7.53 5.43 25.57
C GLU A 465 -9.05 5.22 25.46
N ALA A 466 -9.83 6.26 25.75
CA ALA A 466 -11.27 6.24 25.59
C ALA A 466 -11.68 6.08 24.11
N GLN A 467 -10.95 6.72 23.18
CA GLN A 467 -11.17 6.58 21.74
C GLN A 467 -10.86 5.15 21.27
N ALA A 468 -9.79 4.51 21.78
CA ALA A 468 -9.47 3.12 21.47
C ALA A 468 -10.60 2.16 21.91
N ASP A 469 -11.22 2.39 23.05
CA ASP A 469 -12.38 1.61 23.51
C ASP A 469 -13.61 1.83 22.61
N LEU A 470 -13.81 3.03 22.11
CA LEU A 470 -14.86 3.31 21.13
C LEU A 470 -14.58 2.61 19.79
N TYR A 471 -13.33 2.56 19.33
CA TYR A 471 -12.95 1.79 18.13
C TYR A 471 -13.24 0.29 18.27
N LYS A 472 -13.02 -0.32 19.43
CA LYS A 472 -13.41 -1.71 19.69
C LYS A 472 -14.91 -1.90 19.59
N LYS A 473 -15.71 -0.96 20.13
CA LYS A 473 -17.18 -1.01 20.00
C LYS A 473 -17.63 -0.89 18.54
N VAL A 474 -16.94 -0.06 17.71
CA VAL A 474 -17.18 -0.01 16.27
C VAL A 474 -16.90 -1.37 15.63
N SER A 475 -15.79 -2.03 15.97
CA SER A 475 -15.47 -3.37 15.46
C SER A 475 -16.55 -4.38 15.85
N GLU A 476 -16.96 -4.41 17.13
CA GLU A 476 -18.03 -5.27 17.63
C GLU A 476 -19.35 -5.04 16.87
N TYR A 477 -19.72 -3.79 16.66
CA TYR A 477 -20.93 -3.45 15.91
C TYR A 477 -20.84 -3.95 14.46
N THR A 478 -19.72 -3.67 13.77
CA THR A 478 -19.55 -4.07 12.36
C THR A 478 -19.59 -5.57 12.17
N VAL A 479 -19.00 -6.34 13.08
CA VAL A 479 -19.05 -7.80 13.08
C VAL A 479 -20.45 -8.30 13.42
N LYS A 480 -21.07 -7.84 14.53
CA LYS A 480 -22.40 -8.26 14.95
C LYS A 480 -23.48 -8.00 13.90
N GLN A 481 -23.41 -6.85 13.25
CA GLN A 481 -24.33 -6.47 12.16
C GLN A 481 -23.90 -7.03 10.79
N ALA A 482 -22.78 -7.78 10.74
CA ALA A 482 -22.23 -8.34 9.51
C ALA A 482 -22.19 -7.31 8.37
N LEU A 483 -21.66 -6.11 8.65
CA LEU A 483 -21.67 -5.02 7.66
C LEU A 483 -20.86 -5.36 6.42
N ASN A 484 -19.86 -6.22 6.56
CA ASN A 484 -19.08 -6.82 5.49
C ASN A 484 -18.86 -8.31 5.78
N ALA A 485 -18.24 -9.04 4.85
CA ALA A 485 -17.78 -10.39 5.08
C ALA A 485 -16.25 -10.47 4.83
N PRO A 486 -15.42 -10.16 5.84
CA PRO A 486 -13.99 -10.36 5.78
C PRO A 486 -13.66 -11.83 5.66
N ILE A 487 -12.63 -12.16 4.87
CA ILE A 487 -12.26 -13.54 4.59
C ILE A 487 -10.91 -13.86 5.23
N ALA A 488 -9.90 -13.03 4.99
CA ALA A 488 -8.57 -13.24 5.53
C ALA A 488 -7.75 -11.94 5.57
N TYR A 489 -6.85 -11.83 6.53
CA TYR A 489 -5.67 -10.99 6.37
C TYR A 489 -4.72 -11.64 5.39
N THR A 490 -4.19 -10.88 4.46
CA THR A 490 -3.27 -11.36 3.44
C THR A 490 -1.84 -10.97 3.79
N GLY A 491 -0.93 -11.91 3.69
CA GLY A 491 0.49 -11.67 3.93
C GLY A 491 1.27 -11.38 2.66
N THR A 492 2.54 -11.01 2.84
CA THR A 492 3.50 -10.82 1.76
C THR A 492 4.84 -11.47 2.10
N LEU A 493 5.58 -11.91 1.07
CA LEU A 493 6.94 -12.40 1.20
C LEU A 493 7.88 -11.39 0.55
N TRP A 494 8.81 -10.84 1.33
CA TRP A 494 9.89 -10.02 0.84
C TRP A 494 11.17 -10.84 0.73
N ALA A 495 11.79 -10.85 -0.44
CA ALA A 495 13.11 -11.41 -0.66
C ALA A 495 14.13 -10.27 -0.74
N THR A 496 15.23 -10.41 0.00
CA THR A 496 16.34 -9.43 0.00
C THR A 496 17.65 -10.13 -0.27
N ALA A 497 18.48 -9.51 -1.10
CA ALA A 497 19.86 -9.97 -1.37
C ALA A 497 20.75 -9.72 -0.13
N PRO A 498 21.90 -10.43 -0.01
CA PRO A 498 22.86 -10.17 1.03
C PRO A 498 23.24 -8.69 1.12
N GLY A 499 23.25 -8.15 2.35
CA GLY A 499 23.52 -6.74 2.62
C GLY A 499 22.30 -5.84 2.66
N VAL A 500 21.12 -6.34 2.30
CA VAL A 500 19.82 -5.65 2.46
C VAL A 500 18.94 -6.45 3.38
N GLU A 501 18.18 -5.77 4.24
CA GLU A 501 17.14 -6.40 5.07
C GLU A 501 15.80 -5.69 4.90
N TYR A 502 14.72 -6.41 5.10
CA TYR A 502 13.37 -5.86 5.16
C TYR A 502 12.93 -5.73 6.62
N LEU A 503 12.54 -4.51 7.01
CA LEU A 503 12.17 -4.11 8.37
C LEU A 503 10.66 -3.83 8.44
N PRO A 504 9.79 -4.84 8.55
CA PRO A 504 8.35 -4.65 8.45
C PRO A 504 7.74 -3.79 9.58
N LYS A 505 8.50 -3.56 10.66
CA LYS A 505 8.05 -2.80 11.84
C LYS A 505 8.38 -1.30 11.81
N VAL A 506 8.76 -0.75 10.67
CA VAL A 506 9.24 0.65 10.62
C VAL A 506 8.17 1.63 10.16
N ASN A 507 7.25 1.20 9.30
CA ASN A 507 6.21 2.08 8.78
C ASN A 507 5.07 1.26 8.12
N VAL A 508 3.83 1.71 8.27
CA VAL A 508 2.65 1.12 7.61
C VAL A 508 2.60 1.47 6.12
N LEU A 509 3.10 2.66 5.73
CA LEU A 509 3.25 3.02 4.32
C LEU A 509 4.40 2.26 3.67
N PRO A 510 4.26 1.81 2.40
CA PRO A 510 5.37 1.29 1.62
C PRO A 510 6.39 2.41 1.35
N THR A 511 7.36 2.56 2.21
CA THR A 511 8.46 3.55 2.08
C THR A 511 9.81 2.86 2.13
N ILE A 512 10.85 3.52 1.67
CA ILE A 512 12.23 2.99 1.72
C ILE A 512 12.74 2.83 3.16
N ARG A 513 12.10 3.43 4.17
CA ARG A 513 12.39 3.19 5.60
C ARG A 513 12.15 1.75 6.04
N THR A 514 11.39 0.97 5.25
CA THR A 514 11.20 -0.47 5.49
C THR A 514 12.40 -1.32 5.08
N PHE A 515 13.45 -0.71 4.56
CA PHE A 515 14.68 -1.41 4.20
C PHE A 515 15.85 -0.93 5.04
N GLY A 516 16.64 -1.88 5.53
CA GLY A 516 17.86 -1.67 6.28
C GLY A 516 19.06 -2.30 5.58
N VAL A 517 20.23 -2.09 6.17
CA VAL A 517 21.50 -2.67 5.73
C VAL A 517 21.96 -3.67 6.79
N THR A 518 22.21 -4.95 6.39
CA THR A 518 22.77 -5.95 7.28
C THR A 518 24.30 -5.80 7.39
N GLY A 519 24.84 -6.02 8.60
CA GLY A 519 26.27 -6.02 8.84
C GLY A 519 26.86 -4.63 9.10
N GLY A 520 26.06 -3.71 9.66
CA GLY A 520 26.52 -2.44 10.23
C GLY A 520 26.77 -2.53 11.71
#